data_4e002936c25002f5f04cbfa84f609fc1
#
_entry.id   4e002936c25002f5f04cbfa84f609fc1
#
_cell.length_a   1.000
_cell.length_b   1.000
_cell.length_c   1.000
_cell.angle_alpha   90.00
_cell.angle_beta   90.00
_cell.angle_gamma   90.00
#
_symmetry.space_group_name_H-M   'P 1'
#
loop_
_entity.id
_entity.type
_entity.pdbx_description
1 polymer ?
#
loop_
_entity_poly.entity_id
_entity_poly.type
_entity_poly.pdbx_seq_one_letter_code
_entity_poly.pdbx_strand_id
1 'polypeptide(L)'
;MFEEGPLSQQVMIEKLSDDVLLNIFHHFLHASPQFWHTLTHVCQKWRQIIFEYPLGLQLRLHCTYGTPVSKALGYWPPFPLIVNYGKTHHPPTPEDEDNIMAALEHTDRVRSISFTVSRSLLKKLSTISKPFLELENLVLLSNDNSQLALPSTFWWGHRLRTLRSTRIAFPSLPQLLFPSQNLVDIQLDEIPGVGYFSPEAFANALCGMTQLETLSLHFISYPPRRNYLSLPPFPQDRVLLPAITHFKYRGIIKYLDILVARIDTPRLRDINFTFFSQPTLDALQLGLFINRIELWGSPPLADIISSEDTISITFSQPGTSTRLRLQISCEQLDWQLSSISQICAHFSSFSVEELRILTAEPSSAPDDMDDGQWLRLVRTFDGAKDLHLVGKHVTAILRALHPADEGHKTVLPTLRNIHVPVMFMNGPSSDSVGAFLAQRRLSSRPVQVYYAPRPPSQASQQTIPCSRLPTLPEDRFKGLFTQFASATGLWLNDRDFIIDNRAVNPWVLHRAVFARNGFESVRPQSLFIILSIYLCPGYCK
;
A
#
# COMPACT_ATOMS: atom_id res chain seq x y z
N MET A 1 -25.56 -55.52 -39.61
CA MET A 1 -26.02 -55.12 -38.28
C MET A 1 -24.98 -54.13 -37.78
N PHE A 2 -25.17 -52.85 -38.11
CA PHE A 2 -24.26 -51.78 -37.65
C PHE A 2 -24.87 -51.21 -36.38
N GLU A 3 -24.22 -51.36 -35.26
CA GLU A 3 -24.59 -50.72 -34.02
C GLU A 3 -24.36 -49.20 -34.16
N GLU A 4 -25.44 -48.44 -34.10
CA GLU A 4 -25.40 -47.00 -33.95
C GLU A 4 -24.82 -46.68 -32.56
N GLY A 5 -23.55 -46.21 -32.54
CA GLY A 5 -22.93 -45.70 -31.33
C GLY A 5 -23.74 -44.54 -30.73
N PRO A 6 -23.66 -44.30 -29.40
CA PRO A 6 -24.46 -43.28 -28.73
C PRO A 6 -24.15 -41.92 -29.33
N LEU A 7 -25.17 -41.28 -29.90
CA LEU A 7 -25.17 -39.87 -30.28
C LEU A 7 -24.70 -39.03 -29.08
N SER A 8 -23.49 -38.48 -29.17
CA SER A 8 -22.99 -37.56 -28.19
C SER A 8 -24.03 -36.48 -28.01
N GLN A 9 -24.53 -36.33 -26.78
CA GLN A 9 -25.37 -35.21 -26.38
C GLN A 9 -24.53 -33.93 -26.49
N GLN A 10 -24.43 -33.42 -27.70
CA GLN A 10 -23.91 -32.09 -27.94
C GLN A 10 -24.87 -31.12 -27.22
N VAL A 11 -24.44 -30.64 -26.04
CA VAL A 11 -25.18 -29.62 -25.30
C VAL A 11 -25.31 -28.44 -26.24
N MET A 12 -26.51 -28.29 -26.81
CA MET A 12 -26.79 -27.20 -27.74
C MET A 12 -26.88 -25.92 -26.90
N ILE A 13 -25.78 -25.20 -26.75
CA ILE A 13 -25.69 -23.89 -26.07
C ILE A 13 -26.74 -22.91 -26.58
N GLU A 14 -27.18 -23.11 -27.84
CA GLU A 14 -28.27 -22.35 -28.46
C GLU A 14 -29.62 -22.51 -27.77
N LYS A 15 -29.84 -23.59 -26.99
CA LYS A 15 -31.05 -23.82 -26.21
C LYS A 15 -31.10 -23.09 -24.89
N LEU A 16 -29.98 -22.50 -24.43
CA LEU A 16 -29.99 -21.72 -23.22
C LEU A 16 -30.77 -20.43 -23.40
N SER A 17 -31.58 -20.07 -22.41
CA SER A 17 -32.27 -18.78 -22.40
C SER A 17 -31.29 -17.63 -22.28
N ASP A 18 -31.69 -16.45 -22.73
CA ASP A 18 -30.83 -15.26 -22.68
C ASP A 18 -30.46 -14.88 -21.24
N ASP A 19 -31.37 -15.07 -20.29
CA ASP A 19 -31.08 -14.83 -18.86
C ASP A 19 -29.99 -15.74 -18.31
N VAL A 20 -29.98 -17.02 -18.72
CA VAL A 20 -28.94 -17.97 -18.33
C VAL A 20 -27.58 -17.56 -18.94
N LEU A 21 -27.61 -17.17 -20.21
CA LEU A 21 -26.42 -16.69 -20.91
C LEU A 21 -25.89 -15.40 -20.27
N LEU A 22 -26.75 -14.46 -19.93
CA LEU A 22 -26.35 -13.21 -19.22
C LEU A 22 -25.71 -13.51 -17.87
N ASN A 23 -26.25 -14.45 -17.10
CA ASN A 23 -25.63 -14.87 -15.83
C ASN A 23 -24.26 -15.49 -16.05
N ILE A 24 -24.09 -16.35 -17.05
CA ILE A 24 -22.79 -16.93 -17.41
C ILE A 24 -21.80 -15.82 -17.80
N PHE A 25 -22.23 -14.88 -18.64
CA PHE A 25 -21.39 -13.76 -19.07
C PHE A 25 -21.01 -12.88 -17.90
N HIS A 26 -21.94 -12.58 -17.00
CA HIS A 26 -21.66 -11.80 -15.79
C HIS A 26 -20.58 -12.46 -14.93
N HIS A 27 -20.68 -13.77 -14.67
CA HIS A 27 -19.66 -14.49 -13.92
C HIS A 27 -18.31 -14.51 -14.63
N PHE A 28 -18.30 -14.76 -15.94
CA PHE A 28 -17.08 -14.74 -16.74
C PHE A 28 -16.40 -13.37 -16.71
N LEU A 29 -17.17 -12.30 -16.88
CA LEU A 29 -16.67 -10.93 -16.92
C LEU A 29 -16.26 -10.43 -15.54
N HIS A 30 -16.87 -10.90 -14.47
CA HIS A 30 -16.44 -10.61 -13.12
C HIS A 30 -15.03 -11.16 -12.85
N ALA A 31 -14.74 -12.37 -13.35
CA ALA A 31 -13.42 -12.99 -13.22
C ALA A 31 -12.38 -12.38 -14.18
N SER A 32 -12.81 -11.96 -15.38
CA SER A 32 -11.89 -11.57 -16.46
C SER A 32 -12.49 -10.46 -17.33
N PRO A 33 -12.65 -9.24 -16.82
CA PRO A 33 -13.42 -8.18 -17.50
C PRO A 33 -12.79 -7.72 -18.83
N GLN A 34 -11.49 -7.93 -19.04
CA GLN A 34 -10.80 -7.55 -20.27
C GLN A 34 -11.08 -8.48 -21.45
N PHE A 35 -11.65 -9.68 -21.23
CA PHE A 35 -11.84 -10.69 -22.27
C PHE A 35 -13.28 -10.77 -22.82
N TRP A 36 -14.12 -9.77 -22.56
CA TRP A 36 -15.51 -9.78 -23.05
C TRP A 36 -15.63 -9.94 -24.58
N HIS A 37 -14.65 -9.43 -25.33
CA HIS A 37 -14.63 -9.55 -26.79
C HIS A 37 -14.57 -11.01 -27.25
N THR A 38 -13.98 -11.94 -26.48
CA THR A 38 -13.95 -13.36 -26.85
C THR A 38 -15.34 -13.95 -26.89
N LEU A 39 -16.24 -13.50 -26.03
CA LEU A 39 -17.63 -13.95 -26.03
C LEU A 39 -18.38 -13.53 -27.31
N THR A 40 -18.01 -12.39 -27.92
CA THR A 40 -18.62 -11.93 -29.16
C THR A 40 -18.22 -12.74 -30.38
N HIS A 41 -17.18 -13.57 -30.29
CA HIS A 41 -16.69 -14.43 -31.35
C HIS A 41 -17.26 -15.85 -31.28
N VAL A 42 -18.05 -16.21 -30.26
CA VAL A 42 -18.60 -17.56 -30.10
C VAL A 42 -19.69 -17.84 -31.13
N CYS A 43 -20.76 -17.07 -31.13
CA CYS A 43 -21.84 -17.17 -32.13
C CYS A 43 -22.62 -15.84 -32.23
N GLN A 44 -23.52 -15.76 -33.23
CA GLN A 44 -24.31 -14.56 -33.47
C GLN A 44 -25.22 -14.22 -32.28
N LYS A 45 -25.87 -15.20 -31.64
CA LYS A 45 -26.75 -15.00 -30.48
C LYS A 45 -25.98 -14.38 -29.31
N TRP A 46 -24.76 -14.88 -28.98
CA TRP A 46 -23.94 -14.33 -27.93
C TRP A 46 -23.54 -12.87 -28.20
N ARG A 47 -23.15 -12.60 -29.44
CA ARG A 47 -22.79 -11.23 -29.86
C ARG A 47 -23.95 -10.28 -29.70
N GLN A 48 -25.15 -10.70 -30.11
CA GLN A 48 -26.36 -9.90 -29.97
C GLN A 48 -26.66 -9.59 -28.51
N ILE A 49 -26.69 -10.60 -27.63
CA ILE A 49 -26.97 -10.43 -26.21
C ILE A 49 -25.94 -9.47 -25.56
N ILE A 50 -24.65 -9.62 -25.89
CA ILE A 50 -23.61 -8.77 -25.31
C ILE A 50 -23.80 -7.30 -25.72
N PHE A 51 -24.16 -7.03 -26.96
CA PHE A 51 -24.38 -5.66 -27.44
C PHE A 51 -25.73 -5.08 -27.07
N GLU A 52 -26.71 -5.89 -26.76
CA GLU A 52 -28.02 -5.43 -26.25
C GLU A 52 -27.95 -5.04 -24.76
N TYR A 53 -27.05 -5.68 -23.97
CA TYR A 53 -26.95 -5.46 -22.52
C TYR A 53 -25.58 -4.94 -22.04
N PRO A 54 -24.96 -3.96 -22.70
CA PRO A 54 -23.59 -3.53 -22.39
C PRO A 54 -23.47 -2.91 -21.00
N LEU A 55 -24.50 -2.22 -20.53
CA LEU A 55 -24.51 -1.60 -19.19
C LEU A 55 -24.67 -2.65 -18.09
N GLY A 56 -25.56 -3.64 -18.28
CA GLY A 56 -25.75 -4.73 -17.34
C GLY A 56 -24.49 -5.59 -17.19
N LEU A 57 -23.79 -5.81 -18.28
CA LEU A 57 -22.51 -6.54 -18.31
C LEU A 57 -21.29 -5.68 -17.96
N GLN A 58 -21.48 -4.37 -17.74
CA GLN A 58 -20.41 -3.40 -17.44
C GLN A 58 -19.24 -3.46 -18.43
N LEU A 59 -19.54 -3.59 -19.73
CA LEU A 59 -18.52 -3.71 -20.76
C LEU A 59 -17.61 -2.48 -20.82
N ARG A 60 -16.33 -2.73 -20.97
CA ARG A 60 -15.29 -1.69 -21.03
C ARG A 60 -14.27 -2.06 -22.10
N LEU A 61 -13.78 -1.08 -22.84
CA LEU A 61 -12.70 -1.28 -23.80
C LEU A 61 -11.36 -1.09 -23.09
N HIS A 62 -10.57 -2.15 -23.02
CA HIS A 62 -9.25 -2.13 -22.39
C HIS A 62 -8.17 -1.78 -23.41
N CYS A 63 -7.56 -0.61 -23.25
CA CYS A 63 -6.41 -0.14 -24.00
C CYS A 63 -5.15 -0.49 -23.23
N THR A 64 -4.38 -1.46 -23.74
CA THR A 64 -3.18 -2.01 -23.09
C THR A 64 -2.06 -2.16 -24.12
N TYR A 65 -0.87 -2.58 -23.68
CA TYR A 65 0.25 -2.89 -24.56
C TYR A 65 -0.18 -3.80 -25.73
N GLY A 66 0.23 -3.44 -26.94
CA GLY A 66 -0.10 -4.18 -28.15
C GLY A 66 -1.55 -4.04 -28.63
N THR A 67 -2.38 -3.23 -28.00
CA THR A 67 -3.74 -2.93 -28.47
C THR A 67 -3.69 -1.82 -29.52
N PRO A 68 -4.07 -2.04 -30.78
CA PRO A 68 -4.17 -1.00 -31.79
C PRO A 68 -5.40 -0.13 -31.52
N VAL A 69 -5.28 0.84 -30.60
CA VAL A 69 -6.41 1.60 -30.02
C VAL A 69 -7.25 2.28 -31.10
N SER A 70 -6.64 2.96 -32.05
CA SER A 70 -7.38 3.66 -33.13
C SER A 70 -8.28 2.71 -33.95
N LYS A 71 -7.79 1.49 -34.22
CA LYS A 71 -8.60 0.46 -34.90
C LYS A 71 -9.73 -0.04 -34.00
N ALA A 72 -9.40 -0.34 -32.73
CA ALA A 72 -10.38 -0.83 -31.77
C ALA A 72 -11.53 0.17 -31.56
N LEU A 73 -11.24 1.46 -31.49
CA LEU A 73 -12.24 2.53 -31.36
C LEU A 73 -13.15 2.65 -32.60
N GLY A 74 -12.65 2.29 -33.77
CA GLY A 74 -13.44 2.28 -35.01
C GLY A 74 -14.38 1.07 -35.16
N TYR A 75 -14.05 -0.06 -34.53
CA TYR A 75 -14.83 -1.30 -34.67
C TYR A 75 -15.84 -1.52 -33.54
N TRP A 76 -15.52 -1.09 -32.33
CA TRP A 76 -16.33 -1.36 -31.15
C TRP A 76 -17.28 -0.21 -30.83
N PRO A 77 -18.46 -0.51 -30.27
CA PRO A 77 -19.37 0.51 -29.75
C PRO A 77 -18.70 1.48 -28.78
N PRO A 78 -19.28 2.64 -28.49
CA PRO A 78 -18.68 3.65 -27.63
C PRO A 78 -18.67 3.26 -26.14
N PHE A 79 -18.03 2.12 -25.83
CA PHE A 79 -17.85 1.66 -24.45
C PHE A 79 -16.93 2.57 -23.64
N PRO A 80 -17.08 2.58 -22.31
CA PRO A 80 -16.12 3.22 -21.42
C PRO A 80 -14.70 2.68 -21.63
N LEU A 81 -13.70 3.56 -21.57
CA LEU A 81 -12.31 3.24 -21.83
C LEU A 81 -11.53 3.05 -20.52
N ILE A 82 -10.73 1.98 -20.49
CA ILE A 82 -9.76 1.68 -19.44
C ILE A 82 -8.38 1.72 -20.09
N VAL A 83 -7.62 2.77 -19.84
CA VAL A 83 -6.26 2.96 -20.36
C VAL A 83 -5.26 2.44 -19.33
N ASN A 84 -4.67 1.26 -19.57
CA ASN A 84 -3.82 0.58 -18.61
C ASN A 84 -2.49 0.13 -19.22
N TYR A 85 -1.46 0.95 -19.02
CA TYR A 85 -0.06 0.73 -19.40
C TYR A 85 0.87 0.76 -18.18
N GLY A 86 0.36 0.48 -16.97
CA GLY A 86 1.12 0.55 -15.72
C GLY A 86 1.73 -0.77 -15.25
N LYS A 87 1.42 -1.90 -15.90
CA LYS A 87 1.81 -3.23 -15.39
C LYS A 87 3.21 -3.71 -15.80
N THR A 88 3.90 -3.01 -16.68
CA THR A 88 5.24 -3.40 -17.13
C THR A 88 6.30 -2.53 -16.47
N HIS A 89 7.45 -3.14 -16.14
CA HIS A 89 8.62 -2.41 -15.61
C HIS A 89 9.31 -1.54 -16.69
N HIS A 90 8.85 -1.61 -17.93
CA HIS A 90 9.40 -0.83 -19.03
C HIS A 90 8.54 0.41 -19.28
N PRO A 91 9.17 1.55 -19.61
CA PRO A 91 8.44 2.74 -20.05
C PRO A 91 7.67 2.43 -21.35
N PRO A 92 6.53 3.12 -21.60
CA PRO A 92 5.80 2.99 -22.85
C PRO A 92 6.70 3.27 -24.05
N THR A 93 6.55 2.48 -25.11
CA THR A 93 7.20 2.76 -26.41
C THR A 93 6.54 3.97 -27.07
N PRO A 94 7.16 4.61 -28.09
CA PRO A 94 6.52 5.69 -28.84
C PRO A 94 5.17 5.28 -29.45
N GLU A 95 5.03 4.03 -29.89
CA GLU A 95 3.77 3.49 -30.41
C GLU A 95 2.72 3.34 -29.30
N ASP A 96 3.13 2.91 -28.09
CA ASP A 96 2.24 2.86 -26.94
C ASP A 96 1.79 4.27 -26.52
N GLU A 97 2.70 5.27 -26.57
CA GLU A 97 2.33 6.65 -26.30
C GLU A 97 1.28 7.17 -27.29
N ASP A 98 1.40 6.84 -28.57
CA ASP A 98 0.41 7.22 -29.58
C ASP A 98 -0.93 6.51 -29.37
N ASN A 99 -0.92 5.23 -28.98
CA ASN A 99 -2.12 4.49 -28.57
C ASN A 99 -2.77 5.08 -27.30
N ILE A 100 -1.97 5.47 -26.31
CA ILE A 100 -2.46 6.18 -25.12
C ILE A 100 -3.15 7.49 -25.53
N MET A 101 -2.50 8.29 -26.36
CA MET A 101 -3.05 9.58 -26.82
C MET A 101 -4.36 9.38 -27.59
N ALA A 102 -4.41 8.40 -28.51
CA ALA A 102 -5.64 8.09 -29.25
C ALA A 102 -6.81 7.72 -28.31
N ALA A 103 -6.53 6.99 -27.22
CA ALA A 103 -7.55 6.71 -26.22
C ALA A 103 -7.99 7.95 -25.44
N LEU A 104 -7.02 8.81 -25.05
CA LEU A 104 -7.25 9.99 -24.22
C LEU A 104 -7.95 11.13 -24.97
N GLU A 105 -7.94 11.15 -26.31
CA GLU A 105 -8.75 12.08 -27.11
C GLU A 105 -10.27 11.93 -26.85
N HIS A 106 -10.71 10.73 -26.43
CA HIS A 106 -12.09 10.43 -26.06
C HIS A 106 -12.35 10.69 -24.56
N THR A 107 -12.10 11.90 -24.09
CA THR A 107 -12.17 12.30 -22.67
C THR A 107 -13.51 12.02 -22.00
N ASP A 108 -14.60 12.01 -22.77
CA ASP A 108 -15.98 11.71 -22.36
C ASP A 108 -16.23 10.22 -22.05
N ARG A 109 -15.33 9.34 -22.47
CA ARG A 109 -15.45 7.88 -22.31
C ARG A 109 -14.41 7.29 -21.37
N VAL A 110 -13.31 8.01 -21.07
CA VAL A 110 -12.22 7.51 -20.24
C VAL A 110 -12.65 7.44 -18.77
N ARG A 111 -12.72 6.23 -18.22
CA ARG A 111 -13.03 5.99 -16.79
C ARG A 111 -11.81 5.66 -15.92
N SER A 112 -10.79 5.09 -16.52
CA SER A 112 -9.59 4.73 -15.76
C SER A 112 -8.34 5.00 -16.58
N ILE A 113 -7.38 5.63 -15.94
CA ILE A 113 -6.05 5.91 -16.48
C ILE A 113 -5.02 5.30 -15.54
N SER A 114 -4.14 4.45 -16.07
CA SER A 114 -3.01 3.88 -15.35
C SER A 114 -1.84 3.68 -16.30
N PHE A 115 -0.79 4.51 -16.18
CA PHE A 115 0.42 4.34 -17.00
C PHE A 115 1.66 4.99 -16.37
N THR A 116 2.82 4.57 -16.89
CA THR A 116 4.10 5.20 -16.58
C THR A 116 4.28 6.40 -17.50
N VAL A 117 4.52 7.57 -16.91
CA VAL A 117 4.66 8.85 -17.61
C VAL A 117 6.11 9.07 -18.02
N SER A 118 6.34 9.33 -19.32
CA SER A 118 7.60 9.83 -19.88
C SER A 118 7.52 11.35 -20.13
N ARG A 119 8.66 11.99 -20.35
CA ARG A 119 8.68 13.42 -20.76
C ARG A 119 7.97 13.66 -22.09
N SER A 120 8.11 12.75 -23.04
CA SER A 120 7.44 12.84 -24.35
C SER A 120 5.93 12.79 -24.17
N LEU A 121 5.46 11.82 -23.36
CA LEU A 121 4.03 11.68 -23.08
C LEU A 121 3.47 12.90 -22.35
N LEU A 122 4.20 13.49 -21.38
CA LEU A 122 3.77 14.74 -20.73
C LEU A 122 3.55 15.89 -21.70
N LYS A 123 4.45 16.04 -22.68
CA LYS A 123 4.28 17.05 -23.74
C LYS A 123 3.04 16.78 -24.59
N LYS A 124 2.77 15.51 -24.92
CA LYS A 124 1.55 15.13 -25.63
C LYS A 124 0.31 15.37 -24.76
N LEU A 125 0.34 15.03 -23.46
CA LEU A 125 -0.78 15.29 -22.55
C LEU A 125 -1.14 16.78 -22.44
N SER A 126 -0.18 17.70 -22.60
CA SER A 126 -0.46 19.14 -22.57
C SER A 126 -1.33 19.62 -23.74
N THR A 127 -1.49 18.84 -24.81
CA THR A 127 -2.38 19.16 -25.93
C THR A 127 -3.85 18.84 -25.64
N ILE A 128 -4.13 18.05 -24.59
CA ILE A 128 -5.50 17.71 -24.21
C ILE A 128 -6.09 18.89 -23.45
N SER A 129 -7.09 19.53 -24.05
CA SER A 129 -7.77 20.70 -23.47
C SER A 129 -9.11 20.38 -22.83
N LYS A 130 -9.68 19.21 -23.15
CA LYS A 130 -10.99 18.80 -22.63
C LYS A 130 -10.86 18.07 -21.30
N PRO A 131 -11.75 18.31 -20.32
CA PRO A 131 -11.74 17.61 -19.05
C PRO A 131 -12.18 16.15 -19.17
N PHE A 132 -11.65 15.30 -18.31
CA PHE A 132 -12.05 13.89 -18.16
C PHE A 132 -13.21 13.78 -17.17
N LEU A 133 -14.44 14.01 -17.62
CA LEU A 133 -15.62 14.08 -16.76
C LEU A 133 -16.05 12.72 -16.16
N GLU A 134 -15.80 11.63 -16.90
CA GLU A 134 -16.16 10.27 -16.51
C GLU A 134 -15.04 9.53 -15.76
N LEU A 135 -13.90 10.20 -15.50
CA LEU A 135 -12.74 9.59 -14.89
C LEU A 135 -13.01 9.21 -13.42
N GLU A 136 -12.88 7.93 -13.12
CA GLU A 136 -13.04 7.34 -11.78
C GLU A 136 -11.69 7.04 -11.11
N ASN A 137 -10.69 6.61 -11.91
CA ASN A 137 -9.40 6.18 -11.39
C ASN A 137 -8.26 6.82 -12.20
N LEU A 138 -7.36 7.48 -11.49
CA LEU A 138 -6.14 8.07 -12.06
C LEU A 138 -4.92 7.55 -11.32
N VAL A 139 -4.08 6.77 -12.02
CA VAL A 139 -2.83 6.23 -11.51
C VAL A 139 -1.70 6.61 -12.45
N LEU A 140 -0.82 7.49 -12.02
CA LEU A 140 0.31 7.99 -12.81
C LEU A 140 1.61 7.65 -12.09
N LEU A 141 2.50 6.96 -12.77
CA LEU A 141 3.79 6.54 -12.24
C LEU A 141 4.91 7.18 -13.04
N SER A 142 6.01 7.55 -12.40
CA SER A 142 7.23 7.92 -13.10
C SER A 142 8.40 7.10 -12.58
N ASN A 143 9.17 6.53 -13.49
CA ASN A 143 10.43 5.85 -13.17
C ASN A 143 11.64 6.79 -13.33
N ASP A 144 11.40 7.99 -13.87
CA ASP A 144 12.44 8.99 -14.08
C ASP A 144 12.65 9.80 -12.78
N ASN A 145 13.90 10.01 -12.41
CA ASN A 145 14.28 10.92 -11.32
C ASN A 145 14.12 12.40 -11.70
N SER A 146 13.73 12.69 -12.94
CA SER A 146 13.42 14.06 -13.36
C SER A 146 12.13 14.55 -12.67
N GLN A 147 12.14 15.83 -12.29
CA GLN A 147 10.98 16.47 -11.66
C GLN A 147 9.87 16.69 -12.72
N LEU A 148 9.13 15.64 -13.02
CA LEU A 148 8.00 15.71 -13.95
C LEU A 148 6.81 16.42 -13.29
N ALA A 149 6.21 17.37 -14.02
CA ALA A 149 5.01 18.07 -13.55
C ALA A 149 3.87 17.89 -14.54
N LEU A 150 2.70 17.54 -14.03
CA LEU A 150 1.50 17.42 -14.86
C LEU A 150 1.08 18.80 -15.37
N PRO A 151 0.69 18.92 -16.65
CA PRO A 151 0.20 20.17 -17.20
C PRO A 151 -1.02 20.69 -16.42
N SER A 152 -1.12 22.00 -16.21
CA SER A 152 -2.28 22.62 -15.58
C SER A 152 -3.58 22.48 -16.39
N THR A 153 -3.45 22.11 -17.67
CA THR A 153 -4.56 21.82 -18.57
C THR A 153 -5.18 20.43 -18.36
N PHE A 154 -4.52 19.56 -17.60
CA PHE A 154 -5.02 18.21 -17.33
C PHE A 154 -6.06 18.26 -16.20
N TRP A 155 -7.33 18.23 -16.56
CA TRP A 155 -8.45 18.35 -15.64
C TRP A 155 -9.30 17.10 -15.60
N TRP A 156 -9.86 16.81 -14.41
CA TRP A 156 -10.83 15.73 -14.19
C TRP A 156 -12.12 16.26 -13.56
N GLY A 157 -13.18 15.47 -13.64
CA GLY A 157 -14.49 15.81 -13.10
C GLY A 157 -14.71 15.30 -11.68
N HIS A 158 -15.95 15.42 -11.23
CA HIS A 158 -16.40 15.04 -9.89
C HIS A 158 -16.50 13.52 -9.65
N ARG A 159 -16.33 12.70 -10.68
CA ARG A 159 -16.45 11.23 -10.56
C ARG A 159 -15.17 10.54 -10.08
N LEU A 160 -14.07 11.28 -9.93
CA LEU A 160 -12.81 10.72 -9.51
C LEU A 160 -12.93 10.14 -8.08
N ARG A 161 -12.60 8.85 -7.94
CA ARG A 161 -12.61 8.10 -6.69
C ARG A 161 -11.22 7.76 -6.19
N THR A 162 -10.29 7.51 -7.11
CA THR A 162 -8.92 7.14 -6.79
C THR A 162 -7.94 8.05 -7.50
N LEU A 163 -7.06 8.68 -6.75
CA LEU A 163 -5.93 9.46 -7.25
C LEU A 163 -4.63 8.89 -6.68
N ARG A 164 -3.82 8.28 -7.53
CA ARG A 164 -2.50 7.76 -7.15
C ARG A 164 -1.44 8.32 -8.08
N SER A 165 -0.36 8.80 -7.49
CA SER A 165 0.76 9.35 -8.23
C SER A 165 2.07 9.03 -7.55
N THR A 166 3.09 8.67 -8.34
CA THR A 166 4.45 8.45 -7.84
C THR A 166 5.43 9.25 -8.68
N ARG A 167 6.23 10.12 -8.04
CA ARG A 167 7.25 11.00 -8.65
C ARG A 167 6.73 12.00 -9.67
N ILE A 168 5.46 12.36 -9.61
CA ILE A 168 4.86 13.36 -10.51
C ILE A 168 4.33 14.51 -9.66
N ALA A 169 4.72 15.73 -10.03
CA ALA A 169 4.25 16.94 -9.42
C ALA A 169 2.86 17.34 -9.94
N PHE A 170 2.03 17.82 -9.05
CA PHE A 170 0.75 18.46 -9.35
C PHE A 170 0.76 19.87 -8.78
N PRO A 171 1.34 20.86 -9.48
CA PRO A 171 1.51 22.22 -8.95
C PRO A 171 0.20 22.87 -8.51
N SER A 172 -0.90 22.54 -9.19
CA SER A 172 -2.25 23.07 -8.92
C SER A 172 -3.16 22.05 -8.21
N LEU A 173 -2.59 21.06 -7.50
CA LEU A 173 -3.36 19.96 -6.90
C LEU A 173 -4.55 20.44 -6.06
N PRO A 174 -4.42 21.40 -5.12
CA PRO A 174 -5.57 21.84 -4.33
C PRO A 174 -6.75 22.33 -5.17
N GLN A 175 -6.47 23.01 -6.28
CA GLN A 175 -7.50 23.50 -7.21
C GLN A 175 -8.15 22.36 -8.01
N LEU A 176 -7.34 21.37 -8.40
CA LEU A 176 -7.81 20.18 -9.13
C LEU A 176 -8.67 19.26 -8.26
N LEU A 177 -8.43 19.25 -6.95
CA LEU A 177 -9.20 18.44 -6.00
C LEU A 177 -10.58 19.03 -5.68
N PHE A 178 -10.75 20.33 -5.85
CA PHE A 178 -11.98 21.02 -5.43
C PHE A 178 -13.28 20.43 -6.01
N PRO A 179 -13.36 20.02 -7.30
CA PRO A 179 -14.54 19.37 -7.86
C PRO A 179 -14.71 17.91 -7.44
N SER A 180 -13.70 17.28 -6.82
CA SER A 180 -13.60 15.83 -6.65
C SER A 180 -14.11 15.34 -5.30
N GLN A 181 -15.34 15.65 -4.94
CA GLN A 181 -15.93 15.31 -3.62
C GLN A 181 -16.12 13.79 -3.39
N ASN A 182 -16.10 12.98 -4.45
CA ASN A 182 -16.29 11.53 -4.40
C ASN A 182 -14.98 10.74 -4.21
N LEU A 183 -13.86 11.43 -3.92
CA LEU A 183 -12.58 10.77 -3.68
C LEU A 183 -12.64 9.87 -2.44
N VAL A 184 -12.16 8.64 -2.63
CA VAL A 184 -12.05 7.61 -1.59
C VAL A 184 -10.58 7.39 -1.22
N ASP A 185 -9.69 7.49 -2.21
CA ASP A 185 -8.27 7.17 -2.04
C ASP A 185 -7.39 8.22 -2.71
N ILE A 186 -6.55 8.87 -1.92
CA ILE A 186 -5.50 9.80 -2.37
C ILE A 186 -4.15 9.25 -1.93
N GLN A 187 -3.29 8.88 -2.89
CA GLN A 187 -1.93 8.43 -2.65
C GLN A 187 -0.96 9.20 -3.54
N LEU A 188 -0.19 10.08 -2.94
CA LEU A 188 0.80 10.91 -3.60
C LEU A 188 2.17 10.53 -3.04
N ASP A 189 2.86 9.65 -3.76
CA ASP A 189 4.12 9.10 -3.33
C ASP A 189 5.29 9.81 -4.04
N GLU A 190 6.35 10.07 -3.28
CA GLU A 190 7.57 10.71 -3.75
C GLU A 190 7.31 12.04 -4.47
N ILE A 191 6.50 12.92 -3.87
CA ILE A 191 6.15 14.24 -4.40
C ILE A 191 7.43 15.06 -4.56
N PRO A 192 7.80 15.48 -5.81
CA PRO A 192 8.98 16.32 -6.03
C PRO A 192 8.74 17.77 -5.56
N GLY A 193 9.84 18.50 -5.28
CA GLY A 193 9.76 19.87 -4.73
C GLY A 193 8.93 20.86 -5.56
N VAL A 194 8.89 20.70 -6.88
CA VAL A 194 8.05 21.52 -7.78
C VAL A 194 6.55 21.25 -7.63
N GLY A 195 6.19 20.11 -7.04
CA GLY A 195 4.79 19.73 -6.73
C GLY A 195 4.36 20.10 -5.32
N TYR A 196 5.15 20.89 -4.60
CA TYR A 196 4.81 21.30 -3.25
C TYR A 196 3.60 22.26 -3.25
N PHE A 197 2.66 21.95 -2.41
CA PHE A 197 1.46 22.78 -2.15
C PHE A 197 1.36 23.11 -0.66
N SER A 198 0.71 24.22 -0.31
CA SER A 198 0.60 24.60 1.10
C SER A 198 -0.36 23.69 1.86
N PRO A 199 -0.09 23.37 3.15
CA PRO A 199 -0.96 22.53 3.95
C PRO A 199 -2.35 23.15 4.16
N GLU A 200 -2.44 24.50 4.18
CA GLU A 200 -3.71 25.24 4.28
C GLU A 200 -4.57 25.06 3.02
N ALA A 201 -3.96 25.28 1.85
CA ALA A 201 -4.68 25.13 0.58
C ALA A 201 -5.12 23.67 0.39
N PHE A 202 -4.30 22.72 0.83
CA PHE A 202 -4.64 21.31 0.76
C PHE A 202 -5.78 20.95 1.73
N ALA A 203 -5.73 21.40 2.99
CA ALA A 203 -6.82 21.19 3.94
C ALA A 203 -8.15 21.75 3.40
N ASN A 204 -8.12 22.96 2.82
CA ASN A 204 -9.31 23.55 2.21
C ASN A 204 -9.83 22.71 1.02
N ALA A 205 -8.95 22.15 0.21
CA ALA A 205 -9.34 21.28 -0.91
C ALA A 205 -9.97 19.95 -0.44
N LEU A 206 -9.61 19.46 0.74
CA LEU A 206 -10.24 18.29 1.35
C LEU A 206 -11.65 18.56 1.89
N CYS A 207 -12.07 19.83 1.95
CA CYS A 207 -13.40 20.20 2.43
C CYS A 207 -14.48 19.57 1.55
N GLY A 208 -15.40 18.83 2.15
CA GLY A 208 -16.47 18.14 1.45
C GLY A 208 -16.13 16.70 1.00
N MET A 209 -14.91 16.21 1.14
CA MET A 209 -14.52 14.84 0.82
C MET A 209 -14.94 13.86 1.93
N THR A 210 -16.23 13.70 2.13
CA THR A 210 -16.78 12.88 3.23
C THR A 210 -16.56 11.39 3.06
N GLN A 211 -16.22 10.94 1.85
CA GLN A 211 -15.99 9.53 1.52
C GLN A 211 -14.49 9.16 1.50
N LEU A 212 -13.59 10.09 1.79
CA LEU A 212 -12.15 9.83 1.75
C LEU A 212 -11.75 8.87 2.87
N GLU A 213 -11.29 7.67 2.51
CA GLU A 213 -10.89 6.58 3.43
C GLU A 213 -9.37 6.53 3.63
N THR A 214 -8.61 6.83 2.57
CA THR A 214 -7.15 6.75 2.59
C THR A 214 -6.54 8.06 2.12
N LEU A 215 -5.62 8.59 2.93
CA LEU A 215 -4.78 9.75 2.59
C LEU A 215 -3.31 9.38 2.77
N SER A 216 -2.52 9.48 1.70
CA SER A 216 -1.07 9.24 1.71
C SER A 216 -0.36 10.39 1.02
N LEU A 217 0.55 11.06 1.73
CA LEU A 217 1.34 12.18 1.24
C LEU A 217 2.82 11.95 1.55
N HIS A 218 3.61 11.59 0.55
CA HIS A 218 5.04 11.36 0.72
C HIS A 218 5.84 12.38 -0.11
N PHE A 219 6.54 13.27 0.54
CA PHE A 219 7.48 14.20 -0.10
C PHE A 219 8.87 13.57 -0.23
N ILE A 220 9.58 13.84 -1.34
CA ILE A 220 10.97 13.36 -1.53
C ILE A 220 11.94 14.21 -0.72
N SER A 221 11.72 15.52 -0.68
CA SER A 221 12.65 16.51 -0.15
C SER A 221 11.96 17.57 0.67
N TYR A 222 12.79 18.36 1.33
CA TYR A 222 12.31 19.56 2.01
C TYR A 222 11.60 20.49 1.03
N PRO A 223 10.49 21.11 1.44
CA PRO A 223 9.85 22.13 0.62
C PRO A 223 10.80 23.30 0.39
N PRO A 224 10.65 24.02 -0.74
CA PRO A 224 11.42 25.23 -0.97
C PRO A 224 11.20 26.18 0.21
N ARG A 225 12.28 26.83 0.68
CA ARG A 225 12.28 27.74 1.84
C ARG A 225 11.21 28.82 1.63
N ARG A 226 10.00 28.59 2.11
CA ARG A 226 8.98 29.62 2.31
C ARG A 226 9.07 30.07 3.77
N ASN A 227 8.94 31.36 3.99
CA ASN A 227 8.89 31.92 5.33
C ASN A 227 7.63 31.40 6.05
N TYR A 228 7.74 30.26 6.75
CA TYR A 228 6.68 29.77 7.66
C TYR A 228 6.51 30.63 8.91
N LEU A 229 7.24 31.77 8.98
CA LEU A 229 7.27 32.67 10.15
C LEU A 229 5.97 33.43 10.39
N SER A 230 5.14 33.60 9.36
CA SER A 230 3.81 34.21 9.51
C SER A 230 2.73 33.15 9.31
N LEU A 231 2.53 32.31 10.33
CA LEU A 231 1.39 31.41 10.34
C LEU A 231 0.09 32.23 10.46
N PRO A 232 -0.85 32.08 9.52
CA PRO A 232 -2.19 32.61 9.75
C PRO A 232 -2.78 31.96 11.00
N PRO A 233 -3.63 32.68 11.76
CA PRO A 233 -4.29 32.12 12.92
C PRO A 233 -5.00 30.81 12.56
N PHE A 234 -4.97 29.84 13.46
CA PHE A 234 -5.65 28.58 13.24
C PHE A 234 -7.14 28.81 13.00
N PRO A 235 -7.74 28.21 11.98
CA PRO A 235 -9.17 28.37 11.73
C PRO A 235 -9.96 27.85 12.94
N GLN A 236 -11.07 28.49 13.25
CA GLN A 236 -11.99 28.02 14.29
C GLN A 236 -12.67 26.72 13.87
N ASP A 237 -12.98 26.60 12.57
CA ASP A 237 -13.63 25.41 12.01
C ASP A 237 -12.59 24.50 11.34
N ARG A 238 -12.66 23.21 11.67
CA ARG A 238 -11.84 22.16 11.07
C ARG A 238 -12.61 21.43 9.98
N VAL A 239 -11.90 20.99 8.97
CA VAL A 239 -12.44 20.11 7.91
C VAL A 239 -12.69 18.73 8.49
N LEU A 240 -13.95 18.32 8.57
CA LEU A 240 -14.33 16.99 9.04
C LEU A 240 -14.19 15.96 7.91
N LEU A 241 -13.39 14.93 8.14
CA LEU A 241 -13.15 13.81 7.24
C LEU A 241 -13.59 12.50 7.91
N PRO A 242 -14.91 12.21 7.92
CA PRO A 242 -15.48 11.17 8.78
C PRO A 242 -15.16 9.74 8.34
N ALA A 243 -14.77 9.53 7.08
CA ALA A 243 -14.49 8.20 6.53
C ALA A 243 -13.01 7.81 6.59
N ILE A 244 -12.09 8.74 6.88
CA ILE A 244 -10.66 8.43 6.89
C ILE A 244 -10.36 7.38 7.97
N THR A 245 -9.74 6.28 7.52
CA THR A 245 -9.25 5.18 8.35
C THR A 245 -7.74 5.01 8.29
N HIS A 246 -7.10 5.46 7.19
CA HIS A 246 -5.66 5.34 6.96
C HIS A 246 -5.06 6.71 6.61
N PHE A 247 -4.06 7.14 7.37
CA PHE A 247 -3.33 8.36 7.08
C PHE A 247 -1.83 8.10 7.12
N LYS A 248 -1.18 8.22 5.94
CA LYS A 248 0.26 8.10 5.80
C LYS A 248 0.87 9.44 5.41
N TYR A 249 1.99 9.77 6.02
CA TYR A 249 2.72 11.00 5.72
C TYR A 249 4.23 10.76 5.75
N ARG A 250 4.96 11.36 4.81
CA ARG A 250 6.41 11.46 4.86
C ARG A 250 6.83 12.87 4.47
N GLY A 251 7.57 13.56 5.37
CA GLY A 251 7.98 14.93 5.11
C GLY A 251 8.47 15.66 6.36
N ILE A 252 8.32 16.98 6.38
CA ILE A 252 8.67 17.82 7.53
C ILE A 252 7.53 17.87 8.54
N ILE A 253 7.86 17.85 9.83
CA ILE A 253 6.86 17.86 10.91
C ILE A 253 5.99 19.11 10.86
N LYS A 254 6.56 20.29 10.56
CA LYS A 254 5.85 21.55 10.50
C LYS A 254 4.71 21.57 9.48
N TYR A 255 4.91 20.92 8.31
CA TYR A 255 3.84 20.78 7.33
C TYR A 255 2.68 19.96 7.89
N LEU A 256 3.00 18.81 8.48
CA LEU A 256 1.98 17.94 9.06
C LEU A 256 1.26 18.64 10.22
N ASP A 257 2.00 19.30 11.09
CA ASP A 257 1.46 20.02 12.25
C ASP A 257 0.41 21.08 11.83
N ILE A 258 0.69 21.83 10.76
CA ILE A 258 -0.25 22.80 10.18
C ILE A 258 -1.47 22.10 9.55
N LEU A 259 -1.25 20.98 8.86
CA LEU A 259 -2.33 20.21 8.21
C LEU A 259 -3.29 19.61 9.25
N VAL A 260 -2.76 18.91 10.27
CA VAL A 260 -3.57 18.23 11.28
C VAL A 260 -4.30 19.20 12.23
N ALA A 261 -3.80 20.44 12.34
CA ALA A 261 -4.50 21.49 13.07
C ALA A 261 -5.83 21.89 12.40
N ARG A 262 -5.98 21.61 11.09
CA ARG A 262 -7.11 22.02 10.25
C ARG A 262 -8.07 20.91 9.88
N ILE A 263 -7.73 19.66 10.19
CA ILE A 263 -8.58 18.51 9.87
C ILE A 263 -9.01 17.79 11.14
N ASP A 264 -10.14 17.11 11.04
CA ASP A 264 -10.66 16.23 12.08
C ASP A 264 -11.06 14.88 11.49
N THR A 265 -10.58 13.78 12.10
CA THR A 265 -10.67 12.43 11.52
C THR A 265 -11.06 11.42 12.60
N PRO A 266 -12.34 11.37 13.01
CA PRO A 266 -12.77 10.59 14.18
C PRO A 266 -12.61 9.07 14.01
N ARG A 267 -12.57 8.55 12.77
CA ARG A 267 -12.47 7.11 12.49
C ARG A 267 -11.07 6.61 12.14
N LEU A 268 -10.06 7.45 12.31
CA LEU A 268 -8.69 7.13 11.95
C LEU A 268 -8.14 5.97 12.81
N ARG A 269 -7.61 4.93 12.15
CA ARG A 269 -7.12 3.70 12.80
C ARG A 269 -5.66 3.39 12.54
N ASP A 270 -5.21 3.62 11.31
CA ASP A 270 -3.82 3.35 10.91
C ASP A 270 -3.14 4.67 10.54
N ILE A 271 -2.18 5.06 11.39
CA ILE A 271 -1.38 6.28 11.24
C ILE A 271 0.06 5.87 11.04
N ASN A 272 0.67 6.35 9.96
CA ASN A 272 2.09 6.12 9.69
C ASN A 272 2.75 7.42 9.24
N PHE A 273 3.48 8.08 10.15
CA PHE A 273 4.16 9.33 9.88
C PHE A 273 5.66 9.15 9.93
N THR A 274 6.34 9.53 8.86
CA THR A 274 7.80 9.52 8.74
C THR A 274 8.30 10.93 8.57
N PHE A 275 9.19 11.37 9.44
CA PHE A 275 9.75 12.71 9.41
C PHE A 275 11.20 12.70 8.92
N PHE A 276 11.55 13.69 8.12
CA PHE A 276 12.94 13.98 7.81
C PHE A 276 13.65 14.52 9.05
N SER A 277 14.99 14.37 9.11
CA SER A 277 15.81 14.98 10.17
C SER A 277 15.61 16.50 10.18
N GLN A 278 15.26 17.07 11.33
CA GLN A 278 14.98 18.49 11.51
C GLN A 278 15.56 18.97 12.85
N PRO A 279 16.13 20.19 12.92
CA PRO A 279 16.76 20.68 14.15
C PRO A 279 15.76 20.93 15.29
N THR A 280 14.50 21.17 14.98
CA THR A 280 13.43 21.36 15.96
C THR A 280 12.20 20.57 15.56
N LEU A 281 11.62 19.88 16.52
CA LEU A 281 10.44 19.04 16.34
C LEU A 281 9.30 19.55 17.24
N ASP A 282 8.75 20.73 16.89
CA ASP A 282 7.52 21.20 17.51
C ASP A 282 6.33 20.47 16.91
N ALA A 283 5.71 19.59 17.70
CA ALA A 283 4.62 18.69 17.31
C ALA A 283 3.35 18.93 18.13
N LEU A 284 3.15 20.14 18.64
CA LEU A 284 2.03 20.46 19.53
C LEU A 284 0.67 20.12 18.89
N GLN A 285 0.44 20.55 17.65
CA GLN A 285 -0.83 20.32 16.97
C GLN A 285 -1.02 18.85 16.59
N LEU A 286 0.07 18.16 16.28
CA LEU A 286 0.06 16.70 16.07
C LEU A 286 -0.35 15.97 17.35
N GLY A 287 0.20 16.34 18.51
CA GLY A 287 -0.20 15.77 19.80
C GLY A 287 -1.69 16.01 20.09
N LEU A 288 -2.16 17.23 19.89
CA LEU A 288 -3.59 17.59 20.05
C LEU A 288 -4.48 16.81 19.05
N PHE A 289 -4.02 16.62 17.82
CA PHE A 289 -4.74 15.84 16.80
C PHE A 289 -4.90 14.39 17.25
N ILE A 290 -3.80 13.73 17.65
CA ILE A 290 -3.84 12.33 18.08
C ILE A 290 -4.73 12.15 19.32
N ASN A 291 -4.67 13.08 20.27
CA ASN A 291 -5.52 13.03 21.46
C ASN A 291 -7.03 13.21 21.17
N ARG A 292 -7.40 13.76 20.00
CA ARG A 292 -8.80 13.89 19.57
C ARG A 292 -9.37 12.61 18.92
N ILE A 293 -8.51 11.66 18.56
CA ILE A 293 -8.97 10.43 17.91
C ILE A 293 -9.60 9.53 18.96
N GLU A 294 -10.92 9.42 18.95
CA GLU A 294 -11.72 8.74 19.98
C GLU A 294 -11.42 7.24 20.13
N LEU A 295 -10.93 6.61 19.07
CA LEU A 295 -10.62 5.17 19.07
C LEU A 295 -9.31 4.81 19.77
N TRP A 296 -8.51 5.81 20.12
CA TRP A 296 -7.28 5.65 20.87
C TRP A 296 -7.57 5.67 22.37
N GLY A 297 -8.05 4.54 22.92
CA GLY A 297 -7.89 4.29 24.33
C GLY A 297 -6.40 4.28 24.70
N SER A 298 -6.05 4.01 25.96
CA SER A 298 -4.64 3.85 26.34
C SER A 298 -4.05 2.64 25.59
N PRO A 299 -3.10 2.83 24.66
CA PRO A 299 -2.44 1.71 24.00
C PRO A 299 -1.59 0.96 25.04
N PRO A 300 -1.81 -0.34 25.24
CA PRO A 300 -1.05 -1.08 26.23
C PRO A 300 0.39 -1.35 25.81
N LEU A 301 0.72 -1.23 24.52
CA LEU A 301 2.01 -1.57 23.94
C LEU A 301 2.62 -0.41 23.18
N ALA A 302 3.90 -0.13 23.47
CA ALA A 302 4.76 0.75 22.67
C ALA A 302 6.03 0.00 22.24
N ASP A 303 6.26 -0.09 20.93
CA ASP A 303 7.48 -0.65 20.34
C ASP A 303 8.37 0.49 19.85
N ILE A 304 9.58 0.62 20.40
CA ILE A 304 10.61 1.52 19.92
C ILE A 304 11.64 0.69 19.17
N ILE A 305 11.84 1.02 17.90
CA ILE A 305 12.84 0.34 17.05
C ILE A 305 13.82 1.39 16.56
N SER A 306 15.09 1.22 16.94
CA SER A 306 16.19 2.05 16.49
C SER A 306 17.10 1.28 15.56
N SER A 307 17.43 1.87 14.41
CA SER A 307 18.39 1.40 13.41
C SER A 307 19.47 2.48 13.17
N GLU A 308 20.41 2.22 12.27
CA GLU A 308 21.50 3.18 11.97
C GLU A 308 20.99 4.54 11.48
N ASP A 309 19.96 4.53 10.66
CA ASP A 309 19.43 5.70 9.93
C ASP A 309 18.03 6.12 10.36
N THR A 310 17.38 5.34 11.24
CA THR A 310 15.98 5.61 11.63
C THR A 310 15.69 5.20 13.06
N ILE A 311 14.83 5.96 13.72
CA ILE A 311 14.12 5.52 14.91
C ILE A 311 12.61 5.57 14.67
N SER A 312 11.92 4.54 15.10
CA SER A 312 10.46 4.51 15.04
C SER A 312 9.85 4.12 16.38
N ILE A 313 8.71 4.73 16.68
CA ILE A 313 7.85 4.28 17.77
C ILE A 313 6.50 3.88 17.19
N THR A 314 6.01 2.73 17.65
CA THR A 314 4.70 2.21 17.25
C THR A 314 3.87 2.00 18.50
N PHE A 315 2.74 2.66 18.59
CA PHE A 315 1.73 2.39 19.60
C PHE A 315 0.68 1.48 19.00
N SER A 316 0.33 0.43 19.70
CA SER A 316 -0.66 -0.54 19.23
C SER A 316 -1.44 -1.16 20.39
N GLN A 317 -2.63 -1.64 20.07
CA GLN A 317 -3.46 -2.39 21.00
C GLN A 317 -3.57 -3.83 20.51
N PRO A 318 -3.19 -4.82 21.31
CA PRO A 318 -3.29 -6.22 20.93
C PRO A 318 -4.70 -6.60 20.51
N GLY A 319 -4.81 -7.33 19.39
CA GLY A 319 -6.09 -7.79 18.86
C GLY A 319 -6.89 -6.76 18.06
N THR A 320 -6.40 -5.54 17.90
CA THR A 320 -7.02 -4.52 17.05
C THR A 320 -6.13 -4.17 15.86
N SER A 321 -6.73 -3.58 14.81
CA SER A 321 -5.98 -3.03 13.67
C SER A 321 -5.52 -1.59 13.91
N THR A 322 -5.80 -1.04 15.10
CA THR A 322 -5.45 0.36 15.44
C THR A 322 -3.96 0.48 15.72
N ARG A 323 -3.29 1.34 14.98
CA ARG A 323 -1.85 1.53 15.08
C ARG A 323 -1.44 2.98 14.79
N LEU A 324 -0.58 3.54 15.63
CA LEU A 324 0.15 4.78 15.39
C LEU A 324 1.63 4.46 15.25
N ARG A 325 2.22 4.72 14.09
CA ARG A 325 3.65 4.63 13.87
C ARG A 325 4.21 6.01 13.56
N LEU A 326 5.21 6.40 14.33
CA LEU A 326 6.02 7.60 14.10
C LEU A 326 7.44 7.17 13.81
N GLN A 327 8.03 7.68 12.74
CA GLN A 327 9.39 7.35 12.33
C GLN A 327 10.17 8.62 12.03
N ILE A 328 11.43 8.65 12.44
CA ILE A 328 12.35 9.75 12.16
C ILE A 328 13.52 9.18 11.39
N SER A 329 13.79 9.74 10.22
CA SER A 329 14.97 9.39 9.41
C SER A 329 16.11 10.33 9.78
N CYS A 330 17.15 9.79 10.43
CA CYS A 330 18.34 10.53 10.86
C CYS A 330 19.48 9.55 11.11
N GLU A 331 20.67 9.82 10.61
CA GLU A 331 21.85 8.98 10.79
C GLU A 331 22.46 9.08 12.19
N GLN A 332 22.16 10.16 12.94
CA GLN A 332 22.72 10.39 14.26
C GLN A 332 21.74 9.92 15.36
N LEU A 333 22.13 8.91 16.13
CA LEU A 333 21.29 8.30 17.15
C LEU A 333 20.86 9.29 18.24
N ASP A 334 21.74 10.20 18.64
CA ASP A 334 21.44 11.26 19.61
C ASP A 334 20.28 12.14 19.17
N TRP A 335 20.28 12.49 17.90
CA TRP A 335 19.19 13.25 17.29
C TRP A 335 17.92 12.42 17.16
N GLN A 336 18.07 11.13 16.85
CA GLN A 336 16.94 10.20 16.80
C GLN A 336 16.21 10.16 18.15
N LEU A 337 16.96 9.91 19.24
CA LEU A 337 16.40 9.81 20.59
C LEU A 337 15.83 11.13 21.09
N SER A 338 16.55 12.24 20.90
CA SER A 338 16.07 13.57 21.26
C SER A 338 14.78 13.91 20.53
N SER A 339 14.72 13.61 19.24
CA SER A 339 13.59 13.92 18.39
C SER A 339 12.34 13.12 18.78
N ILE A 340 12.49 11.80 18.95
CA ILE A 340 11.36 10.97 19.35
C ILE A 340 10.85 11.33 20.75
N SER A 341 11.77 11.67 21.69
CA SER A 341 11.42 12.11 23.04
C SER A 341 10.60 13.39 23.02
N GLN A 342 10.98 14.38 22.19
CA GLN A 342 10.22 15.62 22.01
C GLN A 342 8.81 15.36 21.50
N ILE A 343 8.65 14.50 20.51
CA ILE A 343 7.34 14.14 19.98
C ILE A 343 6.51 13.40 21.04
N CYS A 344 7.09 12.41 21.71
CA CYS A 344 6.40 11.62 22.73
C CYS A 344 5.95 12.45 23.94
N ALA A 345 6.66 13.54 24.27
CA ALA A 345 6.25 14.45 25.36
C ALA A 345 4.87 15.09 25.12
N HIS A 346 4.41 15.17 23.86
CA HIS A 346 3.06 15.65 23.53
C HIS A 346 1.97 14.57 23.64
N PHE A 347 2.36 13.30 23.87
CA PHE A 347 1.44 12.16 24.01
C PHE A 347 1.29 11.70 25.47
N SER A 348 1.41 12.59 26.42
CA SER A 348 1.36 12.30 27.86
C SER A 348 0.07 11.62 28.34
N SER A 349 -0.98 11.60 27.52
CA SER A 349 -2.25 10.88 27.81
C SER A 349 -2.16 9.36 27.58
N PHE A 350 -1.11 8.84 26.93
CA PHE A 350 -0.99 7.42 26.66
C PHE A 350 -0.38 6.68 27.87
N SER A 351 -1.21 5.96 28.59
CA SER A 351 -0.75 5.05 29.65
C SER A 351 -0.30 3.74 29.02
N VAL A 352 0.96 3.68 28.56
CA VAL A 352 1.57 2.46 28.03
C VAL A 352 1.87 1.49 29.17
N GLU A 353 1.40 0.24 29.06
CA GLU A 353 1.68 -0.80 30.07
C GLU A 353 2.90 -1.64 29.71
N GLU A 354 3.13 -1.90 28.44
CA GLU A 354 4.24 -2.68 27.92
C GLU A 354 5.10 -1.84 26.99
N LEU A 355 6.38 -1.68 27.34
CA LEU A 355 7.38 -0.94 26.54
C LEU A 355 8.41 -1.92 25.99
N ARG A 356 8.56 -1.96 24.67
CA ARG A 356 9.61 -2.74 24.00
C ARG A 356 10.60 -1.82 23.32
N ILE A 357 11.89 -2.03 23.58
CA ILE A 357 12.98 -1.27 22.96
C ILE A 357 13.89 -2.25 22.23
N LEU A 358 13.88 -2.14 20.90
CA LEU A 358 14.70 -2.97 20.01
C LEU A 358 15.72 -2.08 19.33
N THR A 359 17.00 -2.39 19.52
CA THR A 359 18.09 -1.68 18.86
C THR A 359 18.80 -2.62 17.89
N ALA A 360 18.89 -2.22 16.60
CA ALA A 360 19.61 -2.99 15.60
C ALA A 360 21.11 -3.06 15.96
N GLU A 361 21.77 -4.13 15.55
CA GLU A 361 23.23 -4.26 15.67
C GLU A 361 23.88 -3.45 14.53
N PRO A 362 24.49 -2.29 14.75
CA PRO A 362 25.29 -1.65 13.74
C PRO A 362 26.69 -2.22 13.72
N SER A 363 27.33 -2.13 12.59
CA SER A 363 28.61 -2.75 12.31
C SER A 363 29.83 -2.12 13.00
N SER A 364 29.78 -0.92 13.57
CA SER A 364 31.03 -0.28 14.04
C SER A 364 30.94 1.02 14.86
N ALA A 365 29.83 1.44 15.41
CA ALA A 365 29.79 2.72 16.15
C ALA A 365 30.26 2.58 17.61
N PRO A 366 31.07 3.52 18.15
CA PRO A 366 31.50 3.51 19.53
C PRO A 366 30.35 3.66 20.53
N ASP A 367 30.53 3.06 21.70
CA ASP A 367 29.53 2.94 22.79
C ASP A 367 29.33 4.24 23.62
N ASP A 368 29.92 5.37 23.19
CA ASP A 368 29.91 6.64 23.94
C ASP A 368 28.60 7.41 23.83
N MET A 369 27.46 6.74 24.06
CA MET A 369 26.18 7.41 24.10
C MET A 369 25.86 8.05 25.45
N ASP A 370 25.29 9.26 25.39
CA ASP A 370 24.75 9.95 26.56
C ASP A 370 23.54 9.19 27.14
N ASP A 371 23.77 8.52 28.29
CA ASP A 371 22.72 7.83 29.05
C ASP A 371 21.51 8.75 29.34
N GLY A 372 21.71 10.08 29.36
CA GLY A 372 20.69 11.08 29.60
C GLY A 372 19.61 11.14 28.51
N GLN A 373 19.90 10.74 27.30
CA GLN A 373 18.92 10.73 26.20
C GLN A 373 17.95 9.55 26.31
N TRP A 374 18.49 8.36 26.63
CA TRP A 374 17.63 7.21 26.95
C TRP A 374 16.75 7.50 28.17
N LEU A 375 17.31 8.16 29.18
CA LEU A 375 16.55 8.57 30.36
C LEU A 375 15.37 9.46 30.01
N ARG A 376 15.57 10.48 29.13
CA ARG A 376 14.49 11.36 28.69
C ARG A 376 13.39 10.60 27.97
N LEU A 377 13.78 9.70 27.05
CA LEU A 377 12.82 8.91 26.30
C LEU A 377 12.01 7.99 27.21
N VAL A 378 12.68 7.23 28.08
CA VAL A 378 12.00 6.25 28.94
C VAL A 378 11.09 6.95 29.98
N ARG A 379 11.44 8.14 30.43
CA ARG A 379 10.59 8.95 31.35
C ARG A 379 9.22 9.31 30.76
N THR A 380 9.07 9.29 29.44
CA THR A 380 7.75 9.56 28.82
C THR A 380 6.75 8.40 29.00
N PHE A 381 7.22 7.24 29.50
CA PHE A 381 6.44 6.02 29.67
C PHE A 381 6.29 5.61 31.13
N ASP A 382 6.04 6.55 32.04
CA ASP A 382 5.96 6.30 33.48
C ASP A 382 4.96 5.22 33.91
N GLY A 383 3.97 4.91 33.09
CA GLY A 383 2.97 3.88 33.30
C GLY A 383 3.43 2.45 32.99
N ALA A 384 4.62 2.26 32.39
CA ALA A 384 5.07 0.94 31.96
C ALA A 384 5.27 -0.04 33.13
N LYS A 385 4.63 -1.20 33.02
CA LYS A 385 4.72 -2.32 33.97
C LYS A 385 5.73 -3.36 33.50
N ASP A 386 5.82 -3.55 32.19
CA ASP A 386 6.69 -4.51 31.52
C ASP A 386 7.64 -3.79 30.56
N LEU A 387 8.95 -4.11 30.66
CA LEU A 387 9.99 -3.54 29.82
C LEU A 387 10.75 -4.67 29.11
N HIS A 388 10.71 -4.66 27.77
CA HIS A 388 11.45 -5.59 26.93
C HIS A 388 12.62 -4.88 26.27
N LEU A 389 13.83 -5.36 26.50
CA LEU A 389 15.05 -4.79 25.96
C LEU A 389 15.73 -5.80 25.05
N VAL A 390 16.04 -5.40 23.81
CA VAL A 390 16.74 -6.25 22.83
C VAL A 390 17.77 -5.42 22.06
N GLY A 391 18.99 -5.96 21.91
CA GLY A 391 20.04 -5.34 21.11
C GLY A 391 21.17 -4.76 21.95
N LYS A 392 22.03 -3.93 21.34
CA LYS A 392 23.31 -3.49 21.93
C LYS A 392 23.17 -2.45 23.05
N HIS A 393 22.14 -1.61 23.02
CA HIS A 393 22.00 -0.51 23.99
C HIS A 393 21.35 -0.91 25.31
N VAL A 394 21.12 -2.20 25.55
CA VAL A 394 20.52 -2.70 26.80
C VAL A 394 21.27 -2.18 28.03
N THR A 395 22.60 -2.23 28.01
CA THR A 395 23.45 -1.75 29.14
C THR A 395 23.30 -0.25 29.37
N ALA A 396 23.30 0.56 28.30
CA ALA A 396 23.11 2.01 28.37
C ALA A 396 21.69 2.36 28.90
N ILE A 397 20.68 1.66 28.46
CA ILE A 397 19.29 1.85 28.93
C ILE A 397 19.18 1.48 30.42
N LEU A 398 19.79 0.37 30.86
CA LEU A 398 19.75 -0.03 32.26
C LEU A 398 20.51 0.97 33.15
N ARG A 399 21.66 1.53 32.70
CA ARG A 399 22.36 2.62 33.40
C ARG A 399 21.50 3.88 33.50
N ALA A 400 20.83 4.26 32.41
CA ALA A 400 19.90 5.40 32.37
C ALA A 400 18.72 5.23 33.35
N LEU A 401 18.29 4.00 33.62
CA LEU A 401 17.25 3.70 34.62
C LEU A 401 17.75 3.80 36.06
N HIS A 402 19.05 3.90 36.26
CA HIS A 402 19.73 4.04 37.56
C HIS A 402 19.96 5.54 37.84
N PRO A 403 19.16 6.19 38.69
CA PRO A 403 19.40 7.61 39.02
C PRO A 403 20.73 7.74 39.76
N ALA A 404 21.62 8.58 39.23
CA ALA A 404 22.89 8.89 39.86
C ALA A 404 22.77 9.74 41.13
N ASP A 405 21.65 10.43 41.34
CA ASP A 405 21.40 11.33 42.45
C ASP A 405 20.21 10.93 43.30
N GLU A 406 20.35 10.96 44.62
CA GLU A 406 19.35 10.60 45.62
C GLU A 406 18.07 11.49 45.61
N GLY A 407 18.03 12.57 44.83
CA GLY A 407 16.90 13.52 44.76
C GLY A 407 15.99 13.34 43.56
N HIS A 408 16.29 12.49 42.59
CA HIS A 408 15.50 12.36 41.37
C HIS A 408 14.35 11.36 41.48
N LYS A 409 13.19 11.72 40.89
CA LYS A 409 12.03 10.82 40.78
C LYS A 409 12.46 9.49 40.13
N THR A 410 12.04 8.38 40.74
CA THR A 410 12.25 7.03 40.22
C THR A 410 11.72 6.94 38.78
N VAL A 411 12.54 6.51 37.86
CA VAL A 411 12.16 6.27 36.47
C VAL A 411 11.35 4.98 36.38
N LEU A 412 10.27 4.95 35.61
CA LEU A 412 9.32 3.84 35.50
C LEU A 412 8.85 3.34 36.89
N PRO A 413 8.12 4.17 37.64
CA PRO A 413 7.75 3.83 39.03
C PRO A 413 6.84 2.60 39.12
N THR A 414 6.14 2.25 38.06
CA THR A 414 5.19 1.13 37.95
C THR A 414 5.80 -0.17 37.45
N LEU A 415 7.10 -0.15 37.06
CA LEU A 415 7.79 -1.28 36.47
C LEU A 415 7.82 -2.51 37.40
N ARG A 416 7.36 -3.65 36.88
CA ARG A 416 7.31 -4.93 37.59
C ARG A 416 8.22 -5.97 36.97
N ASN A 417 8.29 -6.01 35.63
CA ASN A 417 9.00 -7.03 34.89
C ASN A 417 9.98 -6.41 33.89
N ILE A 418 11.16 -7.00 33.79
CA ILE A 418 12.14 -6.68 32.75
C ILE A 418 12.45 -7.97 31.99
N HIS A 419 12.39 -7.89 30.67
CA HIS A 419 12.79 -8.96 29.77
C HIS A 419 14.08 -8.56 29.05
N VAL A 420 15.13 -9.34 29.22
CA VAL A 420 16.44 -9.12 28.61
C VAL A 420 16.89 -10.39 27.86
N PRO A 421 17.72 -10.30 26.81
CA PRO A 421 18.25 -11.48 26.14
C PRO A 421 19.14 -12.32 27.05
N VAL A 422 19.11 -13.65 26.88
CA VAL A 422 19.93 -14.61 27.68
C VAL A 422 21.42 -14.28 27.65
N MET A 423 21.94 -13.67 26.57
CA MET A 423 23.36 -13.26 26.48
C MET A 423 23.80 -12.30 27.58
N PHE A 424 22.88 -11.59 28.25
CA PHE A 424 23.16 -10.69 29.36
C PHE A 424 23.21 -11.39 30.73
N MET A 425 23.04 -12.73 30.80
CA MET A 425 23.22 -13.47 32.05
C MET A 425 24.69 -13.57 32.51
N ASN A 426 25.63 -13.56 31.53
CA ASN A 426 27.04 -13.74 31.79
C ASN A 426 27.86 -12.60 31.14
N GLY A 427 28.69 -11.92 31.92
CA GLY A 427 29.58 -10.86 31.42
C GLY A 427 29.37 -9.49 32.08
N PRO A 428 30.10 -8.45 31.67
CA PRO A 428 30.04 -7.11 32.28
C PRO A 428 28.66 -6.45 32.24
N SER A 429 27.80 -6.86 31.32
CA SER A 429 26.40 -6.42 31.28
C SER A 429 25.53 -6.99 32.40
N SER A 430 25.95 -8.12 32.99
CA SER A 430 25.29 -8.72 34.18
C SER A 430 25.38 -7.78 35.38
N ASP A 431 26.51 -7.04 35.50
CA ASP A 431 26.72 -6.11 36.62
C ASP A 431 25.75 -4.94 36.58
N SER A 432 25.43 -4.43 35.37
CA SER A 432 24.41 -3.37 35.18
C SER A 432 23.00 -3.83 35.55
N VAL A 433 22.63 -5.05 35.19
CA VAL A 433 21.35 -5.66 35.61
C VAL A 433 21.34 -5.84 37.13
N GLY A 434 22.43 -6.35 37.71
CA GLY A 434 22.59 -6.56 39.17
C GLY A 434 22.47 -5.26 39.96
N ALA A 435 23.16 -4.21 39.52
CA ALA A 435 23.11 -2.88 40.14
C ALA A 435 21.69 -2.28 40.10
N PHE A 436 21.03 -2.35 38.95
CA PHE A 436 19.65 -1.90 38.80
C PHE A 436 18.71 -2.64 39.75
N LEU A 437 18.81 -3.96 39.85
CA LEU A 437 17.94 -4.76 40.73
C LEU A 437 18.19 -4.47 42.21
N ALA A 438 19.49 -4.31 42.61
CA ALA A 438 19.83 -3.96 43.98
C ALA A 438 19.21 -2.63 44.40
N GLN A 439 19.27 -1.63 43.54
CA GLN A 439 18.67 -0.34 43.79
C GLN A 439 17.13 -0.40 43.87
N ARG A 440 16.50 -1.13 42.97
CA ARG A 440 15.04 -1.31 43.01
C ARG A 440 14.56 -1.99 44.30
N ARG A 441 15.35 -2.93 44.82
CA ARG A 441 15.10 -3.55 46.14
C ARG A 441 15.22 -2.54 47.27
N LEU A 442 16.30 -1.72 47.25
CA LEU A 442 16.49 -0.66 48.25
C LEU A 442 15.34 0.36 48.24
N SER A 443 14.77 0.66 47.06
CA SER A 443 13.64 1.56 46.89
C SER A 443 12.28 0.91 47.23
N SER A 444 12.26 -0.30 47.81
CA SER A 444 11.04 -1.08 48.08
C SER A 444 10.14 -1.34 46.87
N ARG A 445 10.74 -1.39 45.68
CA ARG A 445 10.05 -1.63 44.40
C ARG A 445 10.73 -2.77 43.63
N PRO A 446 10.60 -4.02 44.11
CA PRO A 446 11.28 -5.13 43.48
C PRO A 446 10.78 -5.34 42.06
N VAL A 447 11.70 -5.65 41.15
CA VAL A 447 11.45 -5.94 39.75
C VAL A 447 11.88 -7.37 39.46
N GLN A 448 11.10 -8.12 38.69
CA GLN A 448 11.44 -9.47 38.23
C GLN A 448 12.18 -9.37 36.88
N VAL A 449 13.22 -10.17 36.72
CA VAL A 449 13.98 -10.25 35.47
C VAL A 449 13.70 -11.58 34.80
N TYR A 450 13.32 -11.51 33.53
CA TYR A 450 13.10 -12.65 32.66
C TYR A 450 14.16 -12.65 31.55
N TYR A 451 14.82 -13.77 31.40
CA TYR A 451 15.80 -13.97 30.35
C TYR A 451 15.14 -14.68 29.16
N ALA A 452 14.90 -13.94 28.10
CA ALA A 452 14.28 -14.47 26.90
C ALA A 452 15.31 -14.96 25.89
N PRO A 453 15.10 -16.09 25.19
CA PRO A 453 15.91 -16.45 24.04
C PRO A 453 15.84 -15.33 23.00
N ARG A 454 16.95 -15.13 22.24
CA ARG A 454 17.01 -14.10 21.19
C ARG A 454 15.83 -14.31 20.24
N PRO A 455 14.96 -13.32 20.00
CA PRO A 455 13.93 -13.46 19.00
C PRO A 455 14.57 -13.78 17.65
N PRO A 456 13.99 -14.66 16.82
CA PRO A 456 14.50 -14.92 15.48
C PRO A 456 14.63 -13.58 14.74
N SER A 457 15.81 -13.32 14.19
CA SER A 457 16.15 -12.02 13.60
C SER A 457 15.06 -11.59 12.61
N GLN A 458 14.46 -10.44 12.84
CA GLN A 458 13.40 -9.88 11.96
C GLN A 458 13.91 -9.59 10.53
N ALA A 459 15.22 -9.64 10.30
CA ALA A 459 15.83 -9.62 8.97
C ALA A 459 15.27 -10.70 8.04
N SER A 460 14.78 -11.83 8.57
CA SER A 460 14.12 -12.89 7.79
C SER A 460 12.64 -12.62 7.50
N GLN A 461 12.02 -11.63 8.13
CA GLN A 461 10.59 -11.33 7.92
C GLN A 461 10.32 -10.17 6.95
N GLN A 462 11.34 -9.40 6.55
CA GLN A 462 11.16 -8.29 5.59
C GLN A 462 11.27 -8.72 4.12
N THR A 463 11.61 -9.97 3.85
CA THR A 463 11.50 -10.54 2.51
C THR A 463 10.54 -11.73 2.54
N ILE A 464 9.26 -11.48 2.83
CA ILE A 464 8.22 -12.30 2.21
C ILE A 464 8.03 -11.66 0.83
N PRO A 465 8.59 -12.25 -0.23
CA PRO A 465 8.16 -11.85 -1.55
C PRO A 465 6.68 -12.17 -1.60
N CYS A 466 5.88 -11.23 -2.08
CA CYS A 466 4.46 -11.37 -2.39
C CYS A 466 4.25 -12.40 -3.53
N SER A 467 4.67 -13.66 -3.34
CA SER A 467 4.63 -14.72 -4.35
C SER A 467 4.54 -16.11 -3.74
N ARG A 468 3.74 -16.26 -2.67
CA ARG A 468 3.23 -17.59 -2.33
C ARG A 468 1.71 -17.51 -2.24
N LEU A 469 1.08 -17.42 -3.40
CA LEU A 469 -0.17 -18.15 -3.63
C LEU A 469 0.13 -19.62 -3.30
N PRO A 470 -0.77 -20.34 -2.59
CA PRO A 470 -0.58 -21.75 -2.32
C PRO A 470 -0.39 -22.45 -3.67
N THR A 471 0.84 -22.85 -3.95
CA THR A 471 1.14 -23.73 -5.08
C THR A 471 0.38 -25.01 -4.81
N LEU A 472 -0.57 -25.32 -5.67
CA LEU A 472 -1.17 -26.67 -5.71
C LEU A 472 -0.02 -27.70 -5.71
N PRO A 473 -0.09 -28.76 -4.89
CA PRO A 473 0.92 -29.79 -4.89
C PRO A 473 1.14 -30.29 -6.33
N GLU A 474 2.40 -30.39 -6.73
CA GLU A 474 2.82 -30.78 -8.09
C GLU A 474 2.14 -32.08 -8.57
N ASP A 475 1.87 -32.98 -7.64
CA ASP A 475 1.16 -34.25 -7.89
C ASP A 475 -0.30 -34.08 -8.33
N ARG A 476 -1.00 -33.05 -7.84
CA ARG A 476 -2.37 -32.73 -8.31
C ARG A 476 -2.37 -32.13 -9.71
N PHE A 477 -1.34 -31.34 -10.03
CA PHE A 477 -1.21 -30.75 -11.36
C PHE A 477 -0.90 -31.83 -12.41
N LYS A 478 0.02 -32.77 -12.10
CA LYS A 478 0.32 -33.92 -12.94
C LYS A 478 -0.90 -34.83 -13.15
N GLY A 479 -1.69 -35.07 -12.11
CA GLY A 479 -2.92 -35.87 -12.18
C GLY A 479 -3.99 -35.26 -13.09
N LEU A 480 -4.21 -33.96 -13.01
CA LEU A 480 -5.14 -33.23 -13.88
C LEU A 480 -4.67 -33.24 -15.35
N PHE A 481 -3.37 -33.08 -15.56
CA PHE A 481 -2.78 -33.10 -16.90
C PHE A 481 -2.83 -34.48 -17.57
N THR A 482 -2.62 -35.54 -16.80
CA THR A 482 -2.76 -36.91 -17.27
C THR A 482 -4.20 -37.22 -17.64
N GLN A 483 -5.18 -36.77 -16.87
CA GLN A 483 -6.60 -36.90 -17.22
C GLN A 483 -6.97 -36.12 -18.48
N PHE A 484 -6.42 -34.91 -18.65
CA PHE A 484 -6.64 -34.10 -19.85
C PHE A 484 -6.02 -34.72 -21.09
N ALA A 485 -4.76 -35.20 -21.00
CA ALA A 485 -4.07 -35.88 -22.08
C ALA A 485 -4.78 -37.16 -22.50
N SER A 486 -5.31 -37.92 -21.54
CA SER A 486 -6.10 -39.12 -21.78
C SER A 486 -7.46 -38.80 -22.46
N ALA A 487 -8.08 -37.71 -22.08
CA ALA A 487 -9.39 -37.29 -22.64
C ALA A 487 -9.28 -36.67 -24.04
N THR A 488 -8.14 -36.05 -24.37
CA THR A 488 -7.93 -35.34 -25.64
C THR A 488 -7.04 -36.06 -26.64
N GLY A 489 -6.37 -37.13 -26.22
CA GLY A 489 -5.38 -37.87 -27.07
C GLY A 489 -4.09 -37.09 -27.33
N LEU A 490 -3.84 -35.98 -26.63
CA LEU A 490 -2.66 -35.14 -26.78
C LEU A 490 -1.59 -35.51 -25.73
N TRP A 491 -0.46 -36.09 -26.16
CA TRP A 491 0.69 -36.38 -25.31
C TRP A 491 1.81 -35.37 -25.55
N LEU A 492 2.26 -34.70 -24.48
CA LEU A 492 3.43 -33.82 -24.50
C LEU A 492 4.58 -34.48 -23.73
N ASN A 493 5.79 -34.41 -24.28
CA ASN A 493 6.98 -35.00 -23.67
C ASN A 493 7.45 -34.17 -22.47
N ASP A 494 7.91 -34.85 -21.41
CA ASP A 494 8.39 -34.25 -20.12
C ASP A 494 9.52 -33.20 -20.28
N ARG A 495 10.18 -33.14 -21.43
CA ARG A 495 11.29 -32.20 -21.70
C ARG A 495 10.84 -30.80 -22.14
N ASP A 496 9.56 -30.61 -22.43
CA ASP A 496 9.03 -29.34 -22.97
C ASP A 496 8.49 -28.39 -21.87
N PHE A 497 8.58 -28.79 -20.61
CA PHE A 497 8.11 -27.98 -19.47
C PHE A 497 9.27 -27.43 -18.65
N ILE A 498 9.80 -26.28 -19.06
CA ILE A 498 10.49 -25.37 -18.15
C ILE A 498 9.43 -24.37 -17.69
N ILE A 499 8.85 -24.61 -16.54
CA ILE A 499 7.93 -23.66 -15.89
C ILE A 499 8.81 -22.65 -15.17
N ASP A 500 9.09 -21.53 -15.83
CA ASP A 500 9.54 -20.33 -15.15
C ASP A 500 8.36 -19.83 -14.29
N ASN A 501 8.57 -19.58 -13.00
CA ASN A 501 7.59 -19.31 -11.94
C ASN A 501 6.80 -17.98 -12.10
N ARG A 502 6.58 -17.52 -13.32
CA ARG A 502 5.76 -16.37 -13.66
C ARG A 502 4.39 -16.86 -14.12
N ALA A 503 3.34 -16.27 -13.57
CA ALA A 503 1.95 -16.57 -13.88
C ALA A 503 1.77 -16.90 -15.38
N VAL A 504 1.48 -18.16 -15.67
CA VAL A 504 1.34 -18.65 -17.05
C VAL A 504 0.12 -17.99 -17.64
N ASN A 505 0.33 -17.06 -18.56
CA ASN A 505 -0.75 -16.48 -19.35
C ASN A 505 -1.32 -17.60 -20.24
N PRO A 506 -2.62 -17.94 -20.12
CA PRO A 506 -3.26 -19.00 -20.92
C PRO A 506 -3.05 -18.83 -22.44
N TRP A 507 -2.82 -17.60 -22.91
CA TRP A 507 -2.52 -17.30 -24.31
C TRP A 507 -1.13 -17.77 -24.76
N VAL A 508 -0.17 -17.80 -23.86
CA VAL A 508 1.17 -18.30 -24.17
C VAL A 508 1.11 -19.82 -24.37
N LEU A 509 0.32 -20.51 -23.54
CA LEU A 509 0.07 -21.93 -23.69
C LEU A 509 -0.68 -22.23 -25.02
N HIS A 510 -1.70 -21.44 -25.34
CA HIS A 510 -2.45 -21.55 -26.58
C HIS A 510 -1.53 -21.38 -27.82
N ARG A 511 -0.68 -20.35 -27.83
CA ARG A 511 0.22 -20.06 -28.95
C ARG A 511 1.33 -21.12 -29.10
N ALA A 512 1.87 -21.64 -27.99
CA ALA A 512 2.90 -22.67 -28.01
C ALA A 512 2.37 -24.02 -28.52
N VAL A 513 1.16 -24.41 -28.12
CA VAL A 513 0.52 -25.67 -28.52
C VAL A 513 0.08 -25.62 -29.99
N PHE A 514 -0.46 -24.50 -30.47
CA PHE A 514 -0.96 -24.39 -31.85
C PHE A 514 0.14 -24.11 -32.88
N ALA A 515 1.17 -23.34 -32.54
CA ALA A 515 2.26 -23.05 -33.48
C ALA A 515 3.13 -24.26 -33.81
N ARG A 516 3.21 -25.26 -32.92
CA ARG A 516 4.11 -26.43 -33.09
C ARG A 516 3.47 -27.61 -33.79
N ASN A 517 2.14 -27.74 -33.80
CA ASN A 517 1.46 -28.96 -34.25
C ASN A 517 0.68 -28.86 -35.57
N GLY A 518 0.71 -27.74 -36.27
CA GLY A 518 0.12 -27.60 -37.62
C GLY A 518 -1.39 -27.90 -37.70
N PHE A 519 -2.13 -27.86 -36.58
CA PHE A 519 -3.56 -28.16 -36.56
C PHE A 519 -4.38 -26.89 -36.89
N GLU A 520 -4.71 -26.69 -38.16
CA GLU A 520 -5.63 -25.65 -38.63
C GLU A 520 -7.12 -25.95 -38.36
N SER A 521 -7.49 -27.11 -37.82
CA SER A 521 -8.88 -27.57 -37.86
C SER A 521 -9.59 -27.74 -36.50
N VAL A 522 -8.94 -27.52 -35.35
CA VAL A 522 -9.65 -27.56 -34.06
C VAL A 522 -10.19 -26.18 -33.75
N ARG A 523 -11.51 -26.03 -33.84
CA ARG A 523 -12.18 -24.76 -33.52
C ARG A 523 -11.85 -24.35 -32.06
N PRO A 524 -11.37 -23.12 -31.81
CA PRO A 524 -10.98 -22.65 -30.47
C PRO A 524 -12.08 -22.76 -29.41
N GLN A 525 -13.31 -22.90 -29.87
CA GLN A 525 -14.54 -22.92 -29.09
C GLN A 525 -14.65 -24.08 -28.09
N SER A 526 -14.18 -25.27 -28.48
CA SER A 526 -14.30 -26.47 -27.62
C SER A 526 -13.31 -26.46 -26.45
N LEU A 527 -12.15 -25.86 -26.63
CA LEU A 527 -11.11 -25.81 -25.58
C LEU A 527 -11.47 -24.83 -24.46
N PHE A 528 -12.14 -23.74 -24.81
CA PHE A 528 -12.49 -22.67 -23.85
C PHE A 528 -13.61 -23.11 -22.88
N ILE A 529 -14.57 -23.87 -23.36
CA ILE A 529 -15.66 -24.41 -22.53
C ILE A 529 -15.14 -25.46 -21.56
N ILE A 530 -14.22 -26.30 -22.01
CA ILE A 530 -13.59 -27.34 -21.18
C ILE A 530 -12.72 -26.68 -20.10
N LEU A 531 -11.94 -25.67 -20.43
CA LEU A 531 -11.11 -24.94 -19.46
C LEU A 531 -11.96 -24.16 -18.44
N SER A 532 -13.09 -23.58 -18.84
CA SER A 532 -13.99 -22.87 -17.93
C SER A 532 -14.68 -23.80 -16.92
N ILE A 533 -15.02 -25.01 -17.32
CA ILE A 533 -15.65 -26.03 -16.45
C ILE A 533 -14.63 -26.62 -15.47
N TYR A 534 -13.35 -26.78 -15.87
CA TYR A 534 -12.31 -27.37 -15.04
C TYR A 534 -11.56 -26.39 -14.13
N LEU A 535 -11.56 -25.09 -14.45
CA LEU A 535 -10.88 -24.06 -13.64
C LEU A 535 -11.74 -23.49 -12.49
N CYS A 536 -13.01 -23.89 -12.40
CA CYS A 536 -13.89 -23.53 -11.29
C CYS A 536 -14.36 -24.78 -10.51
N PRO A 537 -13.53 -25.43 -9.68
CA PRO A 537 -13.91 -26.64 -8.96
C PRO A 537 -14.82 -26.41 -7.75
N GLY A 538 -15.37 -25.22 -7.57
CA GLY A 538 -16.15 -24.82 -6.37
C GLY A 538 -17.68 -24.83 -6.52
N TYR A 539 -18.26 -25.11 -7.67
CA TYR A 539 -19.70 -24.94 -7.92
C TYR A 539 -20.46 -26.20 -8.40
N CYS A 540 -19.95 -27.39 -8.12
CA CYS A 540 -20.74 -28.63 -8.20
C CYS A 540 -20.88 -29.24 -6.81
N LYS A 541 -21.83 -28.74 -6.03
CA LYS A 541 -22.57 -29.46 -4.99
C LYS A 541 -24.02 -29.02 -5.04
#